data_45083f589b2e0b104491daf4e5f01424
#
_entry.id   45083f589b2e0b104491daf4e5f01424
#
_cell.length_a   1.000
_cell.length_b   1.000
_cell.length_c   1.000
_cell.angle_alpha   90.00
_cell.angle_beta   90.00
_cell.angle_gamma   90.00
#
_symmetry.space_group_name_H-M   'P 1'
#
loop_
_entity.id
_entity.type
_entity.pdbx_description
1 polymer ?
#
loop_
_entity_poly.entity_id
_entity_poly.type
_entity_poly.pdbx_seq_one_letter_code
_entity_poly.pdbx_strand_id
1 'polypeptide(L)'
;MKIELFSKKMKKKDGGTFTKYLTKIIKKDTGEKVSCEVKFCEEIPKPKAERCPCYVEIDEASYSERKQGEYINRTLWVSNYHILDEEWVDHSMEEVAGIE
;
A
#
# COMPACT_ATOMS: atom_id res chain seq x y z
N MET A 1 -3.65 8.63 7.34
CA MET A 1 -2.61 8.59 6.29
C MET A 1 -3.25 8.28 4.96
N LYS A 2 -3.07 9.13 3.99
CA LYS A 2 -3.64 8.97 2.66
C LYS A 2 -2.60 8.36 1.74
N ILE A 3 -3.00 7.32 1.04
CA ILE A 3 -2.10 6.65 0.10
C ILE A 3 -2.78 6.45 -1.24
N GLU A 4 -1.98 6.31 -2.28
CA GLU A 4 -2.44 5.82 -3.57
C GLU A 4 -2.19 4.33 -3.61
N LEU A 5 -3.26 3.56 -3.82
CA LEU A 5 -3.20 2.12 -3.82
C LEU A 5 -3.15 1.59 -5.25
N PHE A 6 -2.16 0.78 -5.53
CA PHE A 6 -1.99 0.10 -6.82
C PHE A 6 -2.23 -1.38 -6.65
N SER A 7 -2.68 -2.03 -7.70
CA SER A 7 -2.83 -3.48 -7.71
C SER A 7 -2.01 -4.09 -8.84
N LYS A 8 -1.53 -5.31 -8.60
CA LYS A 8 -0.77 -6.06 -9.59
C LYS A 8 -1.18 -7.52 -9.51
N LYS A 9 -1.48 -8.10 -10.68
CA LYS A 9 -1.72 -9.55 -10.78
C LYS A 9 -0.41 -10.29 -10.77
N MET A 10 -0.31 -11.27 -9.90
CA MET A 10 0.85 -12.14 -9.77
C MET A 10 0.46 -13.57 -10.06
N LYS A 11 1.36 -14.34 -10.64
CA LYS A 11 1.15 -15.77 -10.86
C LYS A 11 1.65 -16.57 -9.67
N LYS A 12 0.84 -17.54 -9.25
CA LYS A 12 1.26 -18.50 -8.25
C LYS A 12 2.04 -19.62 -8.92
N LYS A 13 2.84 -20.33 -8.15
CA LYS A 13 3.61 -21.48 -8.65
C LYS A 13 2.74 -22.61 -9.16
N ASP A 14 1.51 -22.72 -8.66
CA ASP A 14 0.56 -23.76 -9.06
C ASP A 14 -0.27 -23.39 -10.29
N GLY A 15 -0.01 -22.25 -10.91
CA GLY A 15 -0.73 -21.78 -12.08
C GLY A 15 -1.90 -20.84 -11.80
N GLY A 16 -2.24 -20.66 -10.54
CA GLY A 16 -3.27 -19.70 -10.13
C GLY A 16 -2.75 -18.26 -10.16
N THR A 17 -3.64 -17.32 -9.90
CA THR A 17 -3.28 -15.90 -9.80
C THR A 17 -3.77 -15.31 -8.49
N PHE A 18 -3.09 -14.26 -8.04
CA PHE A 18 -3.52 -13.48 -6.88
C PHE A 18 -3.23 -12.01 -7.13
N THR A 19 -3.93 -11.15 -6.41
CA THR A 19 -3.74 -9.71 -6.51
C THR A 19 -2.86 -9.24 -5.36
N LYS A 20 -1.82 -8.51 -5.71
CA LYS A 20 -0.93 -7.87 -4.76
C LYS A 20 -1.22 -6.37 -4.75
N TYR A 21 -1.37 -5.80 -3.58
CA TYR A 21 -1.59 -4.36 -3.41
C TYR A 21 -0.30 -3.68 -3.01
N LEU A 22 -0.03 -2.54 -3.61
CA LEU A 22 1.21 -1.81 -3.42
C LEU A 22 0.93 -0.33 -3.26
N THR A 23 1.81 0.35 -2.54
CA THR A 23 1.83 1.80 -2.47
C THR A 23 3.28 2.26 -2.46
N LYS A 24 3.47 3.57 -2.59
CA LYS A 24 4.79 4.19 -2.45
C LYS A 24 4.78 5.06 -1.20
N ILE A 25 5.82 4.92 -0.41
CA ILE A 25 6.00 5.71 0.79
C ILE A 25 7.30 6.50 0.70
N ILE A 26 7.37 7.59 1.43
CA ILE A 26 8.57 8.43 1.49
C ILE A 26 9.21 8.23 2.85
N LYS A 27 10.47 7.82 2.85
CA LYS A 27 11.24 7.72 4.09
C LYS A 27 11.58 9.10 4.60
N LYS A 28 11.24 9.37 5.85
CA LYS A 28 11.49 10.68 6.46
C LYS A 28 12.96 10.98 6.62
N ASP A 29 13.76 9.97 6.88
CA ASP A 29 15.19 10.13 7.11
C ASP A 29 15.97 10.46 5.84
N THR A 30 15.59 9.88 4.71
CA THR A 30 16.30 10.04 3.44
C THR A 30 15.52 10.79 2.37
N GLY A 31 14.21 10.95 2.54
CA GLY A 31 13.34 11.50 1.50
C GLY A 31 13.12 10.59 0.31
N GLU A 32 13.61 9.37 0.37
CA GLU A 32 13.54 8.42 -0.73
C GLU A 32 12.15 7.79 -0.82
N LYS A 33 11.64 7.67 -2.06
CA LYS A 33 10.39 6.96 -2.33
C LYS A 33 10.68 5.47 -2.46
N VAL A 34 9.99 4.66 -1.69
CA VAL A 34 10.15 3.21 -1.72
C VAL A 34 8.80 2.54 -1.90
N SER A 35 8.81 1.39 -2.56
CA SER A 35 7.60 0.58 -2.71
C SER A 35 7.32 -0.19 -1.44
N CYS A 36 6.04 -0.29 -1.11
CA CYS A 36 5.58 -0.98 0.07
C CYS A 36 4.39 -1.86 -0.29
N GLU A 37 4.41 -3.11 0.13
CA GLU A 37 3.27 -3.99 -0.04
C GLU A 37 2.19 -3.60 0.97
N VAL A 38 0.93 -3.57 0.53
CA VAL A 38 -0.20 -3.28 1.40
C VAL A 38 -0.98 -4.57 1.59
N LYS A 39 -1.09 -5.01 2.83
CA LYS A 39 -1.87 -6.18 3.20
C LYS A 39 -3.02 -5.74 4.10
N PHE A 40 -4.15 -6.38 3.92
CA PHE A 40 -5.36 -6.08 4.68
C PHE A 40 -5.64 -7.23 5.63
N CYS A 41 -6.05 -6.91 6.85
CA CYS A 41 -6.45 -7.93 7.81
C CYS A 41 -7.66 -8.69 7.27
N GLU A 42 -7.78 -9.98 7.63
CA GLU A 42 -8.86 -10.83 7.14
C GLU A 42 -10.25 -10.34 7.53
N GLU A 43 -10.33 -9.60 8.61
CA GLU A 43 -11.58 -9.10 9.17
C GLU A 43 -12.18 -7.94 8.40
N ILE A 44 -11.43 -7.31 7.51
CA ILE A 44 -11.88 -6.16 6.75
C ILE A 44 -11.95 -6.49 5.26
N PRO A 45 -12.89 -5.88 4.51
CA PRO A 45 -12.97 -6.11 3.07
C PRO A 45 -11.77 -5.49 2.35
N LYS A 46 -11.33 -6.15 1.31
CA LYS A 46 -10.27 -5.64 0.45
C LYS A 46 -10.86 -4.80 -0.68
N PRO A 47 -10.19 -3.72 -1.10
CA PRO A 47 -10.61 -3.00 -2.30
C PRO A 47 -10.56 -3.91 -3.52
N LYS A 48 -11.46 -3.70 -4.45
CA LYS A 48 -11.43 -4.44 -5.71
C LYS A 48 -10.25 -3.99 -6.56
N ALA A 49 -9.53 -4.94 -7.14
CA ALA A 49 -8.40 -4.64 -8.02
C ALA A 49 -8.78 -3.72 -9.17
N GLU A 50 -10.00 -3.82 -9.66
CA GLU A 50 -10.54 -3.02 -10.75
C GLU A 50 -10.63 -1.54 -10.42
N ARG A 51 -10.72 -1.20 -9.14
CA ARG A 51 -10.77 0.20 -8.69
C ARG A 51 -9.40 0.81 -8.57
N CYS A 52 -8.35 0.02 -8.64
CA CYS A 52 -6.99 0.53 -8.56
C CYS A 52 -6.48 0.98 -9.91
N PRO A 53 -5.67 2.06 -9.96
CA PRO A 53 -5.23 2.83 -8.81
C PRO A 53 -6.36 3.65 -8.18
N CYS A 54 -6.36 3.74 -6.88
CA CYS A 54 -7.34 4.53 -6.14
C CYS A 54 -6.70 5.12 -4.90
N TYR A 55 -7.37 6.09 -4.32
CA TYR A 55 -6.89 6.73 -3.10
C TYR A 55 -7.66 6.20 -1.91
N VAL A 56 -6.92 5.88 -0.86
CA VAL A 56 -7.52 5.40 0.37
C VAL A 56 -6.96 6.17 1.57
N GLU A 57 -7.81 6.37 2.57
CA GLU A 57 -7.39 6.90 3.85
C GLU A 57 -7.17 5.73 4.79
N ILE A 58 -5.97 5.59 5.28
CA ILE A 58 -5.62 4.56 6.25
C ILE A 58 -5.89 5.11 7.65
N ASP A 59 -6.83 4.50 8.33
CA ASP A 59 -7.22 4.91 9.67
C ASP A 59 -6.41 4.21 10.75
N GLU A 60 -6.08 2.94 10.50
CA GLU A 60 -5.26 2.14 11.42
C GLU A 60 -4.45 1.12 10.64
N ALA A 61 -3.15 1.13 10.88
CA ALA A 61 -2.24 0.19 10.24
C ALA A 61 -0.95 0.06 11.05
N SER A 62 -0.23 -1.03 10.81
CA SER A 62 1.11 -1.22 11.32
C SER A 62 2.07 -1.42 10.15
N TYR A 63 3.30 -0.96 10.35
CA TYR A 63 4.34 -1.03 9.34
C TYR A 63 5.43 -1.99 9.80
N SER A 64 5.91 -2.83 8.90
CA SER A 64 7.02 -3.71 9.18
C SER A 64 8.02 -3.74 8.02
N GLU A 65 9.28 -3.92 8.37
CA GLU A 65 10.35 -4.16 7.39
C GLU A 65 10.99 -5.49 7.71
N ARG A 66 11.25 -6.26 6.68
CA ARG A 66 11.94 -7.52 6.81
C ARG A 66 13.09 -7.55 5.82
N LYS A 67 14.28 -7.71 6.33
CA LYS A 67 15.47 -7.80 5.49
C LYS A 67 15.71 -9.24 5.07
N GLN A 68 15.83 -9.47 3.77
CA GLN A 68 16.17 -10.77 3.19
C GLN A 68 17.35 -10.58 2.23
N GLY A 69 18.56 -10.93 2.68
CA GLY A 69 19.75 -10.68 1.89
C GLY A 69 19.94 -9.19 1.62
N GLU A 70 19.97 -8.82 0.35
CA GLU A 70 20.09 -7.43 -0.08
C GLU A 70 18.74 -6.71 -0.20
N TYR A 71 17.64 -7.45 -0.05
CA TYR A 71 16.31 -6.90 -0.20
C TYR A 71 15.70 -6.54 1.14
N ILE A 72 14.95 -5.45 1.13
CA ILE A 72 14.13 -5.06 2.27
C ILE A 72 12.69 -5.14 1.84
N ASN A 73 11.95 -6.08 2.44
CA ASN A 73 10.52 -6.21 2.21
C ASN A 73 9.77 -5.31 3.18
N ARG A 74 9.04 -4.35 2.63
CA ARG A 74 8.24 -3.41 3.42
C ARG A 74 6.79 -3.77 3.29
N THR A 75 6.10 -3.86 4.41
CA THR A 75 4.69 -4.23 4.44
C THR A 75 3.91 -3.29 5.34
N LEU A 76 2.82 -2.78 4.81
CA LEU A 76 1.85 -2.00 5.56
C LEU A 76 0.63 -2.90 5.82
N TRP A 77 0.40 -3.25 7.08
CA TRP A 77 -0.74 -4.06 7.50
C TRP A 77 -1.88 -3.14 7.88
N VAL A 78 -2.92 -3.14 7.09
CA VAL A 78 -4.06 -2.24 7.29
C VAL A 78 -5.15 -2.98 8.05
N SER A 79 -5.55 -2.42 9.18
CA SER A 79 -6.66 -2.95 9.99
C SER A 79 -7.91 -2.09 9.91
N ASN A 80 -7.79 -0.86 9.44
CA ASN A 80 -8.95 0.00 9.21
C ASN A 80 -8.63 1.05 8.15
N TYR A 81 -9.53 1.21 7.18
CA TYR A 81 -9.36 2.18 6.11
C TYR A 81 -10.72 2.50 5.48
N HIS A 82 -10.76 3.56 4.67
CA HIS A 82 -11.89 3.82 3.80
C HIS A 82 -11.42 4.36 2.45
N ILE A 83 -12.18 4.08 1.42
CA ILE A 83 -11.86 4.50 0.06
C ILE A 83 -12.35 5.93 -0.14
N LEU A 84 -11.50 6.75 -0.74
CA LEU A 84 -11.85 8.12 -1.05
C LEU A 84 -12.46 8.15 -2.44
N ASP A 85 -13.74 8.50 -2.53
CA ASP A 85 -14.47 8.51 -3.78
C ASP A 85 -14.25 9.77 -4.61
N GLU A 86 -13.61 10.77 -4.03
CA GLU A 86 -13.36 12.03 -4.72
C GLU A 86 -12.07 12.00 -5.50
N GLU A 87 -12.05 12.73 -6.62
CA GLU A 87 -10.81 12.94 -7.33
C GLU A 87 -9.84 13.68 -6.42
N TRP A 88 -8.70 13.07 -6.24
CA TRP A 88 -7.69 13.61 -5.37
C TRP A 88 -6.82 14.57 -6.13
N VAL A 89 -6.59 15.75 -5.57
CA VAL A 89 -5.71 16.73 -6.19
C VAL A 89 -4.26 16.32 -5.95
N ASP A 90 -3.47 16.28 -7.02
CA ASP A 90 -2.12 15.76 -7.01
C ASP A 90 -1.21 16.29 -5.91
N HIS A 91 -1.33 17.57 -5.59
CA HIS A 91 -0.47 18.14 -4.56
C HIS A 91 -0.69 17.52 -3.19
N SER A 92 -1.83 16.93 -2.96
CA SER A 92 -2.10 16.22 -1.71
C SER A 92 -1.27 14.94 -1.59
N MET A 93 -0.83 14.40 -2.71
CA MET A 93 0.01 13.20 -2.74
C MET A 93 1.40 13.45 -2.18
N GLU A 94 1.87 14.67 -2.27
CA GLU A 94 3.18 15.05 -1.76
C GLU A 94 3.24 15.00 -0.24
N GLU A 95 2.08 15.05 0.38
CA GLU A 95 1.95 14.98 1.83
C GLU A 95 1.77 13.56 2.33
N VAL A 96 1.76 12.60 1.40
CA VAL A 96 1.63 11.20 1.78
C VAL A 96 2.72 10.84 2.74
N ALA A 97 2.31 10.27 3.81
CA ALA A 97 3.08 10.03 4.99
C ALA A 97 4.44 9.41 4.72
N GLY A 98 5.43 9.98 5.34
CA GLY A 98 6.66 9.27 5.57
C GLY A 98 6.41 8.19 6.62
N ILE A 99 6.94 7.02 6.39
CA ILE A 99 6.92 5.94 7.36
C ILE A 99 8.37 5.62 7.69
N GLU A 100 8.64 5.66 8.95
CA GLU A 100 9.97 5.35 9.46
C GLU A 100 10.08 3.93 9.93
#